data_474fde468a2c79c9ef39969dd9aeb750
#
_entry.id   474fde468a2c79c9ef39969dd9aeb750
#
_cell.length_a   1.000
_cell.length_b   1.000
_cell.length_c   1.000
_cell.angle_alpha   90.00
_cell.angle_beta   90.00
_cell.angle_gamma   90.00
#
_symmetry.space_group_name_H-M   'P 1'
#
loop_
_entity.id
_entity.type
_entity.pdbx_description
1 polymer ?
#
loop_
_entity_poly.entity_id
_entity_poly.type
_entity_poly.pdbx_seq_one_letter_code
_entity_poly.pdbx_strand_id
1 'polypeptide(L)'
;DVINIGRQVLGNLFSDFRDSFTACYRQKNIEGMKEWAEKMNTLFTDVDRLLSCESSFSIGKWIKDARDWGKNLKEKEYYEQNARCILTTWGQKATQLNDYANRGWGGLTDSYYRKRWELFTQYAIDEMSHGKEIDEKSFYNLITEFEYQWTLQTNVYSESSGEDPIRIANLLYIKYNPYFDK
;
A
#
# COMPACT_ATOMS: atom_id res chain seq x y z
N ASP A 1 -20.20 2.15 6.28
CA ASP A 1 -20.39 2.62 4.88
C ASP A 1 -19.41 3.72 4.47
N VAL A 2 -19.14 4.74 5.34
CA VAL A 2 -18.27 5.88 5.01
C VAL A 2 -16.85 5.45 4.61
N ILE A 3 -16.28 4.46 5.31
CA ILE A 3 -14.95 3.92 5.01
C ILE A 3 -14.91 3.28 3.61
N ASN A 4 -15.92 2.46 3.27
CA ASN A 4 -15.97 1.82 1.95
C ASN A 4 -16.11 2.84 0.82
N ILE A 5 -16.98 3.85 1.01
CA ILE A 5 -17.16 4.93 0.03
C ILE A 5 -15.86 5.73 -0.11
N GLY A 6 -15.28 6.16 1.00
CA GLY A 6 -14.03 6.92 1.01
C GLY A 6 -12.87 6.15 0.35
N ARG A 7 -12.71 4.87 0.69
CA ARG A 7 -11.72 4.00 0.04
C ARG A 7 -11.92 3.93 -1.48
N GLN A 8 -13.16 3.79 -1.95
CA GLN A 8 -13.45 3.71 -3.38
C GLN A 8 -13.14 5.04 -4.09
N VAL A 9 -13.60 6.16 -3.52
CA VAL A 9 -13.37 7.50 -4.09
C VAL A 9 -11.88 7.82 -4.14
N LEU A 10 -11.15 7.58 -3.06
CA LEU A 10 -9.70 7.84 -3.01
C LEU A 10 -8.91 6.84 -3.87
N GLY A 11 -9.40 5.60 -4.03
CA GLY A 11 -8.82 4.64 -4.96
C GLY A 11 -8.98 5.06 -6.43
N ASN A 12 -10.08 5.69 -6.79
CA ASN A 12 -10.26 6.28 -8.13
C ASN A 12 -9.29 7.45 -8.33
N LEU A 13 -9.17 8.34 -7.32
CA LEU A 13 -8.22 9.45 -7.35
C LEU A 13 -6.76 8.98 -7.48
N PHE A 14 -6.42 7.84 -6.84
CA PHE A 14 -5.11 7.23 -7.02
C PHE A 14 -4.83 6.89 -8.49
N SER A 15 -5.83 6.40 -9.21
CA SER A 15 -5.68 6.11 -10.64
C SER A 15 -5.35 7.36 -11.45
N ASP A 16 -5.99 8.50 -11.14
CA ASP A 16 -5.68 9.79 -11.78
C ASP A 16 -4.26 10.26 -11.48
N PHE A 17 -3.79 10.09 -10.24
CA PHE A 17 -2.42 10.45 -9.85
C PHE A 17 -1.39 9.56 -10.54
N ARG A 18 -1.63 8.24 -10.62
CA ARG A 18 -0.81 7.28 -11.36
C ARG A 18 -0.73 7.64 -12.84
N ASP A 19 -1.85 7.99 -13.45
CA ASP A 19 -1.90 8.35 -14.87
C ASP A 19 -1.14 9.65 -15.13
N SER A 20 -1.20 10.61 -14.20
CA SER A 20 -0.40 11.84 -14.23
C SER A 20 1.09 11.56 -14.08
N PHE A 21 1.49 10.66 -13.17
CA PHE A 21 2.88 10.19 -13.07
C PHE A 21 3.34 9.56 -14.38
N THR A 22 2.50 8.69 -14.98
CA THR A 22 2.79 8.02 -16.25
C THR A 22 2.95 9.01 -17.41
N ALA A 23 2.12 10.07 -17.45
CA ALA A 23 2.25 11.13 -18.43
C ALA A 23 3.58 11.88 -18.29
N CYS A 24 3.99 12.20 -17.05
CA CYS A 24 5.30 12.82 -16.77
C CYS A 24 6.46 11.88 -17.18
N TYR A 25 6.36 10.59 -16.91
CA TYR A 25 7.34 9.60 -17.37
C TYR A 25 7.51 9.60 -18.89
N ARG A 26 6.39 9.55 -19.64
CA ARG A 26 6.42 9.59 -21.12
C ARG A 26 7.01 10.87 -21.69
N GLN A 27 6.81 12.00 -20.99
CA GLN A 27 7.36 13.31 -21.33
C GLN A 27 8.80 13.53 -20.84
N LYS A 28 9.37 12.54 -20.11
CA LYS A 28 10.68 12.66 -19.46
C LYS A 28 10.76 13.83 -18.47
N ASN A 29 9.64 14.20 -17.87
CA ASN A 29 9.55 15.27 -16.87
C ASN A 29 9.81 14.73 -15.47
N ILE A 30 11.08 14.70 -15.07
CA ILE A 30 11.53 14.13 -13.79
C ILE A 30 10.91 14.85 -12.58
N GLU A 31 10.82 16.18 -12.63
CA GLU A 31 10.24 16.95 -11.51
C GLU A 31 8.74 16.66 -11.37
N GLY A 32 8.01 16.56 -12.47
CA GLY A 32 6.61 16.14 -12.43
C GLY A 32 6.44 14.70 -11.91
N MET A 33 7.34 13.79 -12.26
CA MET A 33 7.35 12.43 -11.69
C MET A 33 7.52 12.46 -10.17
N LYS A 34 8.45 13.23 -9.65
CA LYS A 34 8.67 13.38 -8.19
C LYS A 34 7.43 13.93 -7.49
N GLU A 35 6.83 14.98 -8.04
CA GLU A 35 5.62 15.60 -7.49
C GLU A 35 4.45 14.60 -7.40
N TRP A 36 4.18 13.87 -8.49
CA TRP A 36 3.08 12.89 -8.49
C TRP A 36 3.39 11.67 -7.62
N ALA A 37 4.63 11.22 -7.53
CA ALA A 37 5.04 10.15 -6.62
C ALA A 37 4.77 10.52 -5.15
N GLU A 38 5.07 11.76 -4.75
CA GLU A 38 4.79 12.23 -3.39
C GLU A 38 3.28 12.34 -3.12
N LYS A 39 2.50 12.83 -4.09
CA LYS A 39 1.02 12.85 -3.99
C LYS A 39 0.45 11.45 -3.83
N MET A 40 0.94 10.47 -4.60
CA MET A 40 0.55 9.07 -4.48
C MET A 40 0.87 8.50 -3.09
N ASN A 41 2.09 8.73 -2.59
CA ASN A 41 2.50 8.29 -1.25
C ASN A 41 1.63 8.89 -0.15
N THR A 42 1.37 10.19 -0.23
CA THR A 42 0.50 10.90 0.72
C THR A 42 -0.92 10.32 0.71
N LEU A 43 -1.47 10.08 -0.47
CA LEU A 43 -2.81 9.51 -0.62
C LEU A 43 -2.91 8.11 0.00
N PHE A 44 -1.90 7.25 -0.16
CA PHE A 44 -1.85 5.95 0.49
C PHE A 44 -1.91 6.05 2.01
N THR A 45 -1.13 6.95 2.61
CA THR A 45 -1.12 7.18 4.06
C THR A 45 -2.49 7.67 4.55
N ASP A 46 -3.15 8.55 3.80
CA ASP A 46 -4.48 9.05 4.12
C ASP A 46 -5.56 7.96 4.01
N VAL A 47 -5.50 7.12 2.98
CA VAL A 47 -6.39 5.96 2.85
C VAL A 47 -6.17 4.98 3.99
N ASP A 48 -4.92 4.70 4.34
CA ASP A 48 -4.58 3.81 5.46
C ASP A 48 -5.15 4.33 6.78
N ARG A 49 -5.04 5.64 7.03
CA ARG A 49 -5.63 6.29 8.21
C ARG A 49 -7.16 6.10 8.27
N LEU A 50 -7.86 6.28 7.15
CA LEU A 50 -9.31 6.08 7.09
C LEU A 50 -9.69 4.62 7.37
N LEU A 51 -8.98 3.68 6.76
CA LEU A 51 -9.19 2.24 6.93
C LEU A 51 -8.91 1.82 8.38
N SER A 52 -7.89 2.40 9.00
CA SER A 52 -7.49 2.09 10.39
C SER A 52 -8.50 2.53 11.45
N CYS A 53 -9.53 3.31 11.09
CA CYS A 53 -10.57 3.70 12.05
C CYS A 53 -11.41 2.51 12.54
N GLU A 54 -11.49 1.40 11.78
CA GLU A 54 -12.38 0.28 12.07
C GLU A 54 -11.62 -1.05 12.00
N SER A 55 -11.77 -1.88 13.04
CA SER A 55 -11.04 -3.15 13.18
C SER A 55 -11.32 -4.15 12.06
N SER A 56 -12.51 -4.14 11.46
CA SER A 56 -12.86 -4.97 10.31
C SER A 56 -12.08 -4.63 9.02
N PHE A 57 -11.43 -3.47 9.01
CA PHE A 57 -10.54 -3.01 7.94
C PHE A 57 -9.08 -2.94 8.39
N SER A 58 -8.67 -3.64 9.44
CA SER A 58 -7.32 -3.58 9.97
C SER A 58 -6.58 -4.92 9.80
N ILE A 59 -5.33 -4.83 9.32
CA ILE A 59 -4.42 -5.98 9.33
C ILE A 59 -4.06 -6.40 10.75
N GLY A 60 -4.13 -5.49 11.73
CA GLY A 60 -3.78 -5.76 13.12
C GLY A 60 -4.61 -6.89 13.71
N LYS A 61 -5.93 -6.86 13.50
CA LYS A 61 -6.81 -7.94 13.92
C LYS A 61 -6.47 -9.27 13.23
N TRP A 62 -6.24 -9.25 11.92
CA TRP A 62 -5.87 -10.44 11.15
C TRP A 62 -4.59 -11.10 11.64
N ILE A 63 -3.55 -10.31 11.89
CA ILE A 63 -2.25 -10.79 12.39
C ILE A 63 -2.39 -11.31 13.82
N LYS A 64 -3.10 -10.58 14.68
CA LYS A 64 -3.34 -11.01 16.07
C LYS A 64 -4.07 -12.36 16.11
N ASP A 65 -5.16 -12.48 15.37
CA ASP A 65 -5.95 -13.72 15.32
C ASP A 65 -5.07 -14.91 14.86
N ALA A 66 -4.20 -14.70 13.86
CA ALA A 66 -3.28 -15.73 13.41
C ALA A 66 -2.25 -16.12 14.49
N ARG A 67 -1.67 -15.14 15.18
CA ARG A 67 -0.70 -15.39 16.26
C ARG A 67 -1.33 -16.12 17.45
N ASP A 68 -2.59 -15.86 17.77
CA ASP A 68 -3.29 -16.47 18.90
C ASP A 68 -3.48 -18.00 18.75
N TRP A 69 -3.34 -18.55 17.53
CA TRP A 69 -3.28 -19.99 17.29
C TRP A 69 -1.95 -20.62 17.74
N GLY A 70 -0.88 -19.86 17.82
CA GLY A 70 0.44 -20.36 18.20
C GLY A 70 0.60 -20.55 19.71
N LYS A 71 1.11 -21.70 20.13
CA LYS A 71 1.37 -22.05 21.54
C LYS A 71 2.70 -21.51 22.07
N ASN A 72 3.64 -21.21 21.18
CA ASN A 72 4.96 -20.68 21.48
C ASN A 72 5.37 -19.64 20.44
N LEU A 73 6.47 -18.94 20.67
CA LEU A 73 6.93 -17.85 19.79
C LEU A 73 7.11 -18.31 18.33
N LYS A 74 7.75 -19.47 18.14
CA LYS A 74 8.02 -20.01 16.79
C LYS A 74 6.74 -20.30 16.02
N GLU A 75 5.73 -20.86 16.67
CA GLU A 75 4.42 -21.09 16.05
C GLU A 75 3.70 -19.78 15.75
N LYS A 76 3.77 -18.79 16.64
CA LYS A 76 3.18 -17.46 16.45
C LYS A 76 3.79 -16.75 15.23
N GLU A 77 5.11 -16.80 15.08
CA GLU A 77 5.81 -16.23 13.91
C GLU A 77 5.45 -16.98 12.63
N TYR A 78 5.35 -18.29 12.66
CA TYR A 78 4.94 -19.11 11.52
C TYR A 78 3.51 -18.79 11.07
N TYR A 79 2.55 -18.70 11.99
CA TYR A 79 1.17 -18.36 11.63
C TYR A 79 1.05 -16.91 11.15
N GLU A 80 1.80 -15.97 11.73
CA GLU A 80 1.87 -14.60 11.23
C GLU A 80 2.40 -14.54 9.80
N GLN A 81 3.51 -15.23 9.51
CA GLN A 81 4.06 -15.28 8.16
C GLN A 81 3.03 -15.83 7.17
N ASN A 82 2.34 -16.91 7.50
CA ASN A 82 1.28 -17.46 6.65
C ASN A 82 0.13 -16.46 6.43
N ALA A 83 -0.29 -15.78 7.48
CA ALA A 83 -1.33 -14.76 7.40
C ALA A 83 -0.94 -13.59 6.49
N ARG A 84 0.33 -13.16 6.55
CA ARG A 84 0.88 -12.13 5.64
C ARG A 84 0.97 -12.63 4.21
N CYS A 85 1.45 -13.87 3.99
CA CYS A 85 1.53 -14.46 2.66
C CYS A 85 0.15 -14.54 1.97
N ILE A 86 -0.89 -14.96 2.67
CA ILE A 86 -2.24 -15.06 2.11
C ILE A 86 -2.75 -13.72 1.60
N LEU A 87 -2.38 -12.62 2.26
CA LEU A 87 -2.80 -11.27 1.86
C LEU A 87 -1.99 -10.70 0.69
N THR A 88 -0.76 -11.18 0.48
CA THR A 88 0.22 -10.52 -0.40
C THR A 88 0.82 -11.46 -1.44
N THR A 89 1.85 -12.21 -1.09
CA THR A 89 2.62 -13.06 -2.04
C THR A 89 1.90 -14.36 -2.40
N TRP A 90 0.87 -14.74 -1.66
CA TRP A 90 0.12 -16.00 -1.78
C TRP A 90 0.98 -17.28 -1.64
N GLY A 91 2.23 -17.15 -1.25
CA GLY A 91 3.14 -18.29 -1.08
C GLY A 91 4.59 -17.87 -0.91
N GLN A 92 5.48 -18.66 -1.49
CA GLN A 92 6.91 -18.41 -1.44
C GLN A 92 7.31 -17.19 -2.28
N LYS A 93 8.56 -16.75 -2.11
CA LYS A 93 9.16 -15.67 -2.89
C LYS A 93 8.97 -15.87 -4.41
N ALA A 94 8.61 -14.77 -5.07
CA ALA A 94 8.44 -14.73 -6.53
C ALA A 94 7.36 -15.68 -7.09
N THR A 95 6.30 -15.94 -6.32
CA THR A 95 5.12 -16.63 -6.87
C THR A 95 4.37 -15.72 -7.85
N GLN A 96 3.71 -16.30 -8.83
CA GLN A 96 2.95 -15.54 -9.83
C GLN A 96 1.55 -15.11 -9.36
N LEU A 97 1.17 -15.42 -8.11
CA LEU A 97 -0.15 -15.18 -7.56
C LEU A 97 -0.20 -13.98 -6.60
N ASN A 98 0.76 -13.05 -6.72
CA ASN A 98 0.80 -11.86 -5.89
C ASN A 98 -0.50 -11.07 -5.97
N ASP A 99 -0.91 -10.53 -4.81
CA ASP A 99 -2.10 -9.70 -4.66
C ASP A 99 -3.43 -10.39 -5.00
N TYR A 100 -3.48 -11.71 -5.00
CA TYR A 100 -4.71 -12.45 -5.26
C TYR A 100 -5.84 -12.03 -4.29
N ALA A 101 -5.52 -11.78 -3.02
CA ALA A 101 -6.49 -11.36 -2.02
C ALA A 101 -6.93 -9.89 -2.18
N ASN A 102 -6.05 -9.03 -2.67
CA ASN A 102 -6.27 -7.60 -2.96
C ASN A 102 -7.09 -6.88 -1.87
N ARG A 103 -6.60 -6.89 -0.63
CA ARG A 103 -7.28 -6.28 0.52
C ARG A 103 -6.83 -4.84 0.75
N GLY A 104 -7.77 -3.89 0.72
CA GLY A 104 -7.54 -2.53 1.21
C GLY A 104 -7.82 -2.48 2.71
N TRP A 105 -6.79 -2.67 3.54
CA TRP A 105 -6.84 -2.65 5.01
C TRP A 105 -5.83 -1.67 5.58
N GLY A 106 -6.20 -1.03 6.68
CA GLY A 106 -5.30 -0.19 7.47
C GLY A 106 -4.11 -1.01 7.99
N GLY A 107 -2.92 -0.40 7.95
CA GLY A 107 -1.65 -1.04 8.19
C GLY A 107 -1.10 -1.81 6.99
N LEU A 108 -1.92 -2.51 6.21
CA LEU A 108 -1.51 -3.17 4.96
C LEU A 108 -1.30 -2.15 3.84
N THR A 109 -2.22 -1.21 3.71
CA THR A 109 -2.19 -0.17 2.67
C THR A 109 -0.91 0.68 2.78
N ASP A 110 -0.53 1.10 3.98
CA ASP A 110 0.69 1.88 4.19
C ASP A 110 1.96 1.03 4.16
N SER A 111 2.01 -0.08 4.91
CA SER A 111 3.24 -0.84 5.09
C SER A 111 3.63 -1.70 3.88
N TYR A 112 2.67 -2.10 3.06
CA TYR A 112 2.89 -2.95 1.89
C TYR A 112 2.63 -2.22 0.57
N TYR A 113 1.40 -1.79 0.29
CA TYR A 113 1.04 -1.21 -1.02
C TYR A 113 1.72 0.13 -1.28
N ARG A 114 1.74 1.03 -0.30
CA ARG A 114 2.45 2.31 -0.44
C ARG A 114 3.94 2.08 -0.70
N LYS A 115 4.57 1.16 0.03
CA LYS A 115 6.00 0.86 -0.15
C LYS A 115 6.31 0.23 -1.51
N ARG A 116 5.43 -0.59 -2.04
CA ARG A 116 5.58 -1.11 -3.41
C ARG A 116 5.56 0.01 -4.45
N TRP A 117 4.62 0.94 -4.32
CA TRP A 117 4.53 2.09 -5.21
C TRP A 117 5.69 3.07 -5.02
N GLU A 118 6.12 3.31 -3.80
CA GLU A 118 7.32 4.10 -3.50
C GLU A 118 8.57 3.50 -4.18
N LEU A 119 8.79 2.20 -4.08
CA LEU A 119 9.88 1.50 -4.76
C LEU A 119 9.77 1.64 -6.29
N PHE A 120 8.58 1.47 -6.85
CA PHE A 120 8.38 1.61 -8.29
C PHE A 120 8.67 3.03 -8.78
N THR A 121 8.08 4.03 -8.13
CA THR A 121 8.24 5.43 -8.55
C THR A 121 9.68 5.89 -8.38
N GLN A 122 10.35 5.50 -7.29
CA GLN A 122 11.76 5.81 -7.06
C GLN A 122 12.65 5.15 -8.13
N TYR A 123 12.44 3.86 -8.41
CA TYR A 123 13.17 3.14 -9.45
C TYR A 123 13.00 3.81 -10.82
N ALA A 124 11.75 4.15 -11.19
CA ALA A 124 11.46 4.81 -12.46
C ALA A 124 12.13 6.20 -12.57
N ILE A 125 12.14 6.99 -11.48
CA ILE A 125 12.79 8.29 -11.41
C ILE A 125 14.31 8.14 -11.53
N ASP A 126 14.89 7.17 -10.84
CA ASP A 126 16.35 6.93 -10.85
C ASP A 126 16.82 6.50 -12.24
N GLU A 127 16.15 5.54 -12.90
CA GLU A 127 16.49 5.12 -14.26
C GLU A 127 16.36 6.29 -15.25
N MET A 128 15.26 7.05 -15.17
CA MET A 128 15.04 8.22 -16.02
C MET A 128 16.12 9.30 -15.82
N SER A 129 16.56 9.52 -14.57
CA SER A 129 17.61 10.49 -14.24
C SER A 129 18.97 10.12 -14.84
N HIS A 130 19.18 8.83 -15.10
CA HIS A 130 20.35 8.31 -15.79
C HIS A 130 20.16 8.13 -17.32
N GLY A 131 19.05 8.63 -17.85
CA GLY A 131 18.72 8.51 -19.28
C GLY A 131 18.35 7.10 -19.74
N LYS A 132 17.95 6.24 -18.81
CA LYS A 132 17.54 4.85 -19.07
C LYS A 132 16.02 4.69 -19.00
N GLU A 133 15.54 3.63 -19.62
CA GLU A 133 14.16 3.15 -19.45
C GLU A 133 14.11 2.13 -18.30
N ILE A 134 12.89 1.87 -17.79
CA ILE A 134 12.67 0.87 -16.75
C ILE A 134 13.09 -0.51 -17.25
N ASP A 135 14.02 -1.15 -16.54
CA ASP A 135 14.32 -2.59 -16.74
C ASP A 135 13.36 -3.42 -15.88
N GLU A 136 12.35 -4.00 -16.53
CA GLU A 136 11.33 -4.79 -15.87
C GLU A 136 11.89 -5.96 -15.05
N LYS A 137 12.95 -6.59 -15.53
CA LYS A 137 13.58 -7.73 -14.83
C LYS A 137 14.25 -7.29 -13.53
N SER A 138 14.99 -6.21 -13.57
CA SER A 138 15.67 -5.65 -12.39
C SER A 138 14.64 -5.15 -11.38
N PHE A 139 13.59 -4.47 -11.84
CA PHE A 139 12.51 -4.05 -10.97
C PHE A 139 11.76 -5.25 -10.37
N TYR A 140 11.47 -6.30 -11.16
CA TYR A 140 10.84 -7.52 -10.65
C TYR A 140 11.64 -8.16 -9.52
N ASN A 141 12.95 -8.23 -9.63
CA ASN A 141 13.81 -8.75 -8.57
C ASN A 141 13.76 -7.88 -7.31
N LEU A 142 13.77 -6.56 -7.47
CA LEU A 142 13.68 -5.61 -6.36
C LEU A 142 12.34 -5.76 -5.61
N ILE A 143 11.24 -5.77 -6.34
CA ILE A 143 9.90 -5.80 -5.72
C ILE A 143 9.62 -7.16 -5.04
N THR A 144 10.00 -8.27 -5.67
CA THR A 144 9.80 -9.61 -5.08
C THR A 144 10.65 -9.83 -3.83
N GLU A 145 11.84 -9.21 -3.75
CA GLU A 145 12.63 -9.21 -2.51
C GLU A 145 11.91 -8.45 -1.40
N PHE A 146 11.45 -7.24 -1.68
CA PHE A 146 10.67 -6.45 -0.70
C PHE A 146 9.44 -7.21 -0.21
N GLU A 147 8.64 -7.76 -1.12
CA GLU A 147 7.41 -8.50 -0.83
C GLU A 147 7.69 -9.69 0.10
N TYR A 148 8.74 -10.45 -0.21
CA TYR A 148 9.14 -11.59 0.62
C TYR A 148 9.61 -11.13 2.01
N GLN A 149 10.47 -10.11 2.10
CA GLN A 149 10.95 -9.57 3.37
C GLN A 149 9.81 -9.01 4.22
N TRP A 150 8.80 -8.41 3.59
CA TRP A 150 7.61 -7.94 4.31
C TRP A 150 6.84 -9.10 4.97
N THR A 151 6.77 -10.28 4.35
CA THR A 151 6.10 -11.45 4.95
C THR A 151 6.83 -12.01 6.17
N LEU A 152 8.12 -11.74 6.29
CA LEU A 152 8.95 -12.18 7.42
C LEU A 152 8.94 -11.21 8.60
N GLN A 153 8.35 -10.04 8.46
CA GLN A 153 8.26 -9.05 9.53
C GLN A 153 7.32 -9.52 10.65
N THR A 154 7.63 -9.06 11.87
CA THR A 154 6.81 -9.30 13.06
C THR A 154 6.32 -7.99 13.70
N ASN A 155 6.07 -6.98 12.86
CA ASN A 155 5.60 -5.67 13.30
C ASN A 155 4.19 -5.80 13.91
N VAL A 156 4.01 -5.13 15.03
CA VAL A 156 2.71 -5.04 15.70
C VAL A 156 1.89 -3.93 15.04
N TYR A 157 0.67 -4.26 14.65
CA TYR A 157 -0.31 -3.31 14.12
C TYR A 157 -1.45 -3.14 15.13
N SER A 158 -1.96 -1.93 15.26
CA SER A 158 -3.17 -1.68 16.03
C SER A 158 -4.39 -2.33 15.36
N GLU A 159 -5.32 -2.84 16.15
CA GLU A 159 -6.58 -3.38 15.63
C GLU A 159 -7.50 -2.24 15.12
N SER A 160 -7.40 -1.06 15.72
CA SER A 160 -8.10 0.16 15.29
C SER A 160 -7.32 1.38 15.80
N SER A 161 -7.41 2.51 15.08
CA SER A 161 -6.85 3.79 15.54
C SER A 161 -7.69 4.46 16.63
N GLY A 162 -8.97 4.06 16.77
CA GLY A 162 -9.94 4.74 17.66
C GLY A 162 -10.40 6.10 17.16
N GLU A 163 -9.97 6.54 15.97
CA GLU A 163 -10.44 7.79 15.37
C GLU A 163 -11.86 7.62 14.79
N ASP A 164 -12.63 8.73 14.81
CA ASP A 164 -13.96 8.77 14.19
C ASP A 164 -13.84 8.77 12.65
N PRO A 165 -14.33 7.74 11.95
CA PRO A 165 -14.23 7.64 10.50
C PRO A 165 -14.96 8.76 9.75
N ILE A 166 -16.02 9.33 10.32
CA ILE A 166 -16.75 10.47 9.72
C ILE A 166 -15.86 11.72 9.76
N ARG A 167 -15.20 11.95 10.89
CA ARG A 167 -14.27 13.08 11.03
C ARG A 167 -13.10 12.94 10.05
N ILE A 168 -12.51 11.74 9.93
CA ILE A 168 -11.42 11.52 9.00
C ILE A 168 -11.89 11.69 7.55
N ALA A 169 -13.02 11.11 7.17
CA ALA A 169 -13.57 11.26 5.83
C ALA A 169 -13.81 12.73 5.46
N ASN A 170 -14.31 13.55 6.38
CA ASN A 170 -14.50 14.99 6.16
C ASN A 170 -13.17 15.73 5.95
N LEU A 171 -12.14 15.41 6.74
CA LEU A 171 -10.79 15.98 6.54
C LEU A 171 -10.21 15.62 5.16
N LEU A 172 -10.37 14.37 4.73
CA LEU A 172 -9.91 13.91 3.44
C LEU A 172 -10.73 14.52 2.30
N TYR A 173 -12.04 14.68 2.46
CA TYR A 173 -12.87 15.40 1.49
C TYR A 173 -12.34 16.83 1.28
N ILE A 174 -12.12 17.59 2.36
CA ILE A 174 -11.59 18.97 2.27
C ILE A 174 -10.22 18.97 1.56
N LYS A 175 -9.35 18.02 1.87
CA LYS A 175 -8.00 17.91 1.29
C LYS A 175 -8.02 17.60 -0.20
N TYR A 176 -8.91 16.70 -0.64
CA TYR A 176 -8.89 16.15 -1.99
C TYR A 176 -9.97 16.71 -2.92
N ASN A 177 -10.95 17.46 -2.40
CA ASN A 177 -12.01 18.08 -3.20
C ASN A 177 -11.48 18.84 -4.44
N PRO A 178 -10.38 19.62 -4.36
CA PRO A 178 -9.86 20.34 -5.53
C PRO A 178 -9.46 19.44 -6.72
N TYR A 179 -9.32 18.14 -6.53
CA TYR A 179 -9.00 17.19 -7.59
C TYR A 179 -10.24 16.62 -8.30
N PHE A 180 -11.44 16.80 -7.73
CA PHE A 180 -12.69 16.29 -8.30
C PHE A 180 -13.45 17.33 -9.13
N ASP A 181 -13.15 18.62 -8.99
CA ASP A 181 -13.80 19.74 -9.68
C ASP A 181 -13.15 20.01 -11.07
N LYS A 182 -12.82 18.95 -11.83
CA LYS A 182 -12.21 19.05 -13.17
C LYS A 182 -13.20 18.81 -14.27
#